data_a0f38d2fe89f6edb5e121c45b82611eb
#
_entry.id   a0f38d2fe89f6edb5e121c45b82611eb
#
_cell.length_a   1.000
_cell.length_b   1.000
_cell.length_c   1.000
_cell.angle_alpha   90.00
_cell.angle_beta   90.00
_cell.angle_gamma   90.00
#
_symmetry.space_group_name_H-M   'P 1'
#
loop_
_entity.id
_entity.type
_entity.pdbx_description
1 polymer ?
#
loop_
_entity_poly.entity_id
_entity_poly.type
_entity_poly.pdbx_seq_one_letter_code
_entity_poly.pdbx_strand_id
1 'polypeptide(L)'
;MQKPNIYIFPQLSDNYGYLIKLPHAKEAAIVDPSDLEMCEKILDLNDCSLSHILLTHHHDDHTAAVEDLKKKYNAKVIGHELDSQLPNTDIKVKSDQEIDIFNNTYKIISTPGHTVQHICYFNQDYSILFAGDTLFSLGCGRMFEGTPELFLQSLTKLKKLPKETL
;
A
#
# COMPACT_ATOMS: atom_id res chain seq x y z
N MET A 1 5.03 11.83 17.57
CA MET A 1 5.34 11.16 16.30
C MET A 1 5.52 12.22 15.22
N GLN A 2 6.34 11.98 14.21
CA GLN A 2 6.58 12.92 13.12
C GLN A 2 5.75 12.52 11.91
N LYS A 3 5.04 13.49 11.28
CA LYS A 3 4.21 13.24 10.10
C LYS A 3 5.10 12.79 8.93
N PRO A 4 4.81 11.67 8.28
CA PRO A 4 5.52 11.26 7.09
C PRO A 4 5.18 12.16 5.90
N ASN A 5 6.15 12.40 5.03
CA ASN A 5 5.91 12.91 3.70
C ASN A 5 5.45 11.77 2.81
N ILE A 6 4.41 12.01 2.03
CA ILE A 6 3.90 11.07 1.03
C ILE A 6 4.17 11.67 -0.35
N TYR A 7 4.96 10.96 -1.15
CA TYR A 7 5.25 11.35 -2.53
C TYR A 7 4.52 10.40 -3.46
N ILE A 8 3.56 10.94 -4.21
CA ILE A 8 2.79 10.19 -5.21
C ILE A 8 3.58 10.23 -6.52
N PHE A 9 3.77 9.11 -7.16
CA PHE A 9 4.47 9.03 -8.44
C PHE A 9 3.73 8.09 -9.42
N PRO A 10 3.72 8.41 -10.71
CA PRO A 10 3.06 7.57 -11.71
C PRO A 10 3.85 6.28 -11.92
N GLN A 11 3.13 5.21 -12.17
CA GLN A 11 3.67 3.92 -12.57
C GLN A 11 2.85 3.40 -13.75
N LEU A 12 3.51 2.71 -14.68
CA LEU A 12 2.87 2.17 -15.89
C LEU A 12 2.07 3.25 -16.65
N SER A 13 0.85 2.91 -17.14
CA SER A 13 0.01 3.84 -17.91
C SER A 13 -0.98 4.64 -17.04
N ASP A 14 -1.44 4.07 -15.93
CA ASP A 14 -2.58 4.58 -15.14
C ASP A 14 -2.52 4.28 -13.62
N ASN A 15 -1.44 3.64 -13.15
CA ASN A 15 -1.24 3.35 -11.73
C ASN A 15 -0.42 4.43 -11.02
N TYR A 16 -0.52 4.46 -9.70
CA TYR A 16 0.27 5.31 -8.81
C TYR A 16 0.96 4.49 -7.72
N GLY A 17 2.23 4.80 -7.47
CA GLY A 17 2.96 4.37 -6.29
C GLY A 17 3.04 5.47 -5.25
N TYR A 18 3.26 5.10 -4.00
CA TYR A 18 3.37 6.05 -2.90
C TYR A 18 4.66 5.79 -2.11
N LEU A 19 5.55 6.77 -2.10
CA LEU A 19 6.73 6.74 -1.23
C LEU A 19 6.39 7.38 0.11
N ILE A 20 6.59 6.64 1.18
CA ILE A 20 6.42 7.08 2.57
C ILE A 20 7.81 7.33 3.16
N LYS A 21 8.08 8.56 3.60
CA LYS A 21 9.38 8.93 4.16
C LYS A 21 9.23 9.94 5.29
N LEU A 22 9.89 9.72 6.42
CA LEU A 22 9.99 10.75 7.43
C LEU A 22 10.92 11.89 6.97
N PRO A 23 10.65 13.15 7.36
CA PRO A 23 11.59 14.25 7.14
C PRO A 23 12.99 13.87 7.64
N HIS A 24 14.00 14.13 6.81
CA HIS A 24 15.43 13.87 7.09
C HIS A 24 15.81 12.38 7.26
N ALA A 25 14.89 11.43 7.18
CA ALA A 25 15.22 10.00 7.21
C ALA A 25 15.90 9.56 5.92
N LYS A 26 16.74 8.53 6.02
CA LYS A 26 17.35 7.86 4.87
C LYS A 26 16.58 6.59 4.47
N GLU A 27 15.68 6.13 5.31
CA GLU A 27 14.83 4.98 5.03
C GLU A 27 13.45 5.43 4.56
N ALA A 28 12.89 4.67 3.62
CA ALA A 28 11.57 4.89 3.06
C ALA A 28 10.81 3.57 2.86
N ALA A 29 9.50 3.68 2.73
CA ALA A 29 8.64 2.58 2.31
C ALA A 29 7.93 2.94 1.01
N ILE A 30 7.64 1.95 0.16
CA ILE A 30 6.82 2.12 -1.05
C ILE A 30 5.57 1.25 -0.92
N VAL A 31 4.43 1.81 -1.30
CA VAL A 31 3.17 1.08 -1.45
C VAL A 31 2.96 0.72 -2.91
N ASP A 32 2.66 -0.56 -3.18
CA ASP A 32 2.32 -1.13 -4.48
C ASP A 32 3.31 -0.81 -5.61
N PRO A 33 4.60 -1.23 -5.51
CA PRO A 33 5.58 -0.95 -6.55
C PRO A 33 5.39 -1.87 -7.77
N SER A 34 5.12 -1.29 -8.93
CA SER A 34 4.94 -2.02 -10.20
C SER A 34 5.94 -1.63 -11.30
N ASP A 35 6.56 -0.47 -11.18
CA ASP A 35 7.54 0.05 -12.13
C ASP A 35 8.89 0.27 -11.43
N LEU A 36 9.85 -0.61 -11.72
CA LEU A 36 11.16 -0.59 -11.08
C LEU A 36 11.91 0.72 -11.31
N GLU A 37 11.92 1.22 -12.55
CA GLU A 37 12.63 2.44 -12.93
C GLU A 37 12.06 3.66 -12.19
N MET A 38 10.74 3.75 -12.13
CA MET A 38 10.07 4.86 -11.43
C MET A 38 10.25 4.76 -9.92
N CYS A 39 10.22 3.55 -9.34
CA CYS A 39 10.52 3.35 -7.91
C CYS A 39 11.96 3.77 -7.58
N GLU A 40 12.95 3.39 -8.37
CA GLU A 40 14.34 3.78 -8.17
C GLU A 40 14.51 5.30 -8.31
N LYS A 41 13.93 5.88 -9.33
CA LYS A 41 13.97 7.32 -9.56
C LYS A 41 13.39 8.14 -8.39
N ILE A 42 12.27 7.72 -7.81
CA ILE A 42 11.68 8.44 -6.68
C ILE A 42 12.52 8.29 -5.41
N LEU A 43 13.16 7.16 -5.19
CA LEU A 43 14.11 6.96 -4.09
C LEU A 43 15.33 7.88 -4.23
N ASP A 44 15.93 7.93 -5.42
CA ASP A 44 17.09 8.78 -5.71
C ASP A 44 16.75 10.27 -5.56
N LEU A 45 15.63 10.72 -6.11
CA LEU A 45 15.15 12.12 -5.99
C LEU A 45 14.94 12.56 -4.54
N ASN A 46 14.62 11.63 -3.66
CA ASN A 46 14.39 11.89 -2.23
C ASN A 46 15.59 11.53 -1.34
N ASP A 47 16.74 11.16 -1.92
CA ASP A 47 17.97 10.80 -1.20
C ASP A 47 17.70 9.79 -0.07
N CYS A 48 17.04 8.66 -0.44
CA CYS A 48 16.68 7.62 0.52
C CYS A 48 16.81 6.21 -0.08
N SER A 49 16.81 5.22 0.80
CA SER A 49 16.87 3.79 0.48
C SER A 49 15.59 3.10 0.91
N LEU A 50 15.16 2.10 0.14
CA LEU A 50 13.96 1.33 0.43
C LEU A 50 14.20 0.35 1.57
N SER A 51 13.38 0.39 2.61
CA SER A 51 13.41 -0.55 3.72
C SER A 51 12.16 -1.43 3.82
N HIS A 52 11.01 -0.91 3.37
CA HIS A 52 9.74 -1.62 3.41
C HIS A 52 8.95 -1.47 2.11
N ILE A 53 8.23 -2.54 1.74
CA ILE A 53 7.26 -2.58 0.66
C ILE A 53 5.92 -3.00 1.27
N LEU A 54 4.87 -2.21 1.05
CA LEU A 54 3.52 -2.48 1.53
C LEU A 54 2.65 -2.86 0.33
N LEU A 55 2.03 -4.03 0.35
CA LEU A 55 1.20 -4.54 -0.73
C LEU A 55 -0.27 -4.54 -0.33
N THR A 56 -1.12 -3.93 -1.15
CA THR A 56 -2.57 -3.94 -0.93
C THR A 56 -3.20 -5.23 -1.44
N HIS A 57 -2.74 -5.76 -2.56
CA HIS A 57 -3.20 -6.99 -3.20
C HIS A 57 -2.17 -7.52 -4.21
N HIS A 58 -2.45 -8.65 -4.86
CA HIS A 58 -1.48 -9.42 -5.63
C HIS A 58 -1.40 -9.12 -7.13
N HIS A 59 -2.20 -8.22 -7.70
CA HIS A 59 -2.16 -7.96 -9.13
C HIS A 59 -0.80 -7.42 -9.58
N ASP A 60 -0.38 -7.80 -10.79
CA ASP A 60 0.95 -7.49 -11.32
C ASP A 60 1.21 -5.99 -11.43
N ASP A 61 0.18 -5.21 -11.74
CA ASP A 61 0.26 -3.75 -11.80
C ASP A 61 0.40 -3.06 -10.42
N HIS A 62 0.48 -3.85 -9.33
CA HIS A 62 0.82 -3.43 -7.97
C HIS A 62 2.05 -4.15 -7.39
N THR A 63 2.54 -5.19 -8.08
CA THR A 63 3.57 -6.08 -7.49
C THR A 63 4.76 -6.36 -8.40
N ALA A 64 4.72 -5.97 -9.68
CA ALA A 64 5.72 -6.38 -10.68
C ALA A 64 7.18 -5.99 -10.32
N ALA A 65 7.41 -4.90 -9.58
CA ALA A 65 8.75 -4.48 -9.17
C ALA A 65 9.22 -5.05 -7.81
N VAL A 66 8.37 -5.80 -7.10
CA VAL A 66 8.63 -6.22 -5.70
C VAL A 66 9.89 -7.05 -5.58
N GLU A 67 10.08 -8.07 -6.43
CA GLU A 67 11.21 -8.99 -6.31
C GLU A 67 12.54 -8.30 -6.57
N ASP A 68 12.61 -7.46 -7.60
CA ASP A 68 13.82 -6.70 -7.94
C ASP A 68 14.18 -5.69 -6.87
N LEU A 69 13.19 -4.94 -6.36
CA LEU A 69 13.37 -3.99 -5.27
C LEU A 69 13.80 -4.69 -3.98
N LYS A 70 13.14 -5.80 -3.62
CA LYS A 70 13.52 -6.61 -2.45
C LYS A 70 14.96 -7.08 -2.55
N LYS A 71 15.36 -7.61 -3.69
CA LYS A 71 16.72 -8.10 -3.93
C LYS A 71 17.76 -6.98 -3.87
N LYS A 72 17.46 -5.81 -4.46
CA LYS A 72 18.38 -4.69 -4.53
C LYS A 72 18.59 -4.00 -3.20
N TYR A 73 17.51 -3.77 -2.45
CA TYR A 73 17.52 -2.96 -1.22
C TYR A 73 17.43 -3.79 0.07
N ASN A 74 17.25 -5.10 -0.03
CA ASN A 74 16.96 -5.98 1.12
C ASN A 74 15.73 -5.52 1.91
N ALA A 75 14.74 -4.95 1.21
CA ALA A 75 13.52 -4.42 1.80
C ALA A 75 12.62 -5.53 2.34
N LYS A 76 11.86 -5.24 3.41
CA LYS A 76 10.85 -6.14 3.97
C LYS A 76 9.52 -5.97 3.26
N VAL A 77 8.96 -7.06 2.75
CA VAL A 77 7.66 -7.08 2.07
C VAL A 77 6.57 -7.39 3.08
N ILE A 78 5.54 -6.55 3.13
CA ILE A 78 4.37 -6.63 4.02
C ILE A 78 3.13 -6.87 3.16
N GLY A 79 2.32 -7.88 3.48
CA GLY A 79 1.10 -8.18 2.76
C GLY A 79 0.15 -9.09 3.53
N HIS A 80 -1.06 -9.31 3.01
CA HIS A 80 -2.09 -10.08 3.70
C HIS A 80 -1.69 -11.54 3.89
N GLU A 81 -1.90 -12.09 5.10
CA GLU A 81 -1.43 -13.43 5.49
C GLU A 81 -2.03 -14.58 4.66
N LEU A 82 -3.24 -14.39 4.14
CA LEU A 82 -3.97 -15.40 3.35
C LEU A 82 -3.80 -15.22 1.84
N ASP A 83 -3.11 -14.17 1.40
CA ASP A 83 -2.87 -13.96 -0.03
C ASP A 83 -1.62 -14.73 -0.48
N SER A 84 -1.86 -15.94 -1.00
CA SER A 84 -0.80 -16.83 -1.46
C SER A 84 -0.19 -16.41 -2.81
N GLN A 85 -0.77 -15.44 -3.49
CA GLN A 85 -0.31 -14.93 -4.77
C GLN A 85 0.66 -13.76 -4.60
N LEU A 86 0.76 -13.17 -3.40
CA LEU A 86 1.72 -12.10 -3.12
C LEU A 86 3.16 -12.59 -3.23
N PRO A 87 4.04 -11.82 -3.90
CA PRO A 87 5.44 -12.19 -4.03
C PRO A 87 6.17 -12.05 -2.69
N ASN A 88 6.93 -13.08 -2.31
CA ASN A 88 7.98 -13.05 -1.27
C ASN A 88 7.66 -12.24 0.01
N THR A 89 6.44 -12.35 0.58
CA THR A 89 6.02 -11.63 1.78
C THR A 89 6.79 -12.06 3.03
N ASP A 90 7.49 -11.11 3.68
CA ASP A 90 8.24 -11.33 4.92
C ASP A 90 7.38 -11.15 6.17
N ILE A 91 6.52 -10.12 6.14
CA ILE A 91 5.65 -9.75 7.26
C ILE A 91 4.20 -9.96 6.82
N LYS A 92 3.58 -10.97 7.39
CA LYS A 92 2.18 -11.32 7.11
C LYS A 92 1.26 -10.60 8.07
N VAL A 93 0.29 -9.85 7.51
CA VAL A 93 -0.68 -9.08 8.30
C VAL A 93 -2.11 -9.57 8.08
N LYS A 94 -2.99 -9.29 9.03
CA LYS A 94 -4.42 -9.63 8.99
C LYS A 94 -5.29 -8.43 9.31
N SER A 95 -6.58 -8.55 9.01
CA SER A 95 -7.57 -7.50 9.31
C SER A 95 -7.51 -7.05 10.77
N ASP A 96 -7.70 -5.76 10.97
CA ASP A 96 -7.70 -5.08 12.27
C ASP A 96 -6.40 -5.13 13.07
N GLN A 97 -5.34 -5.71 12.50
CA GLN A 97 -3.99 -5.62 13.04
C GLN A 97 -3.45 -4.19 12.86
N GLU A 98 -2.59 -3.78 13.76
CA GLU A 98 -1.77 -2.57 13.63
C GLU A 98 -0.31 -2.96 13.37
N ILE A 99 0.34 -2.21 12.50
CA ILE A 99 1.77 -2.32 12.23
C ILE A 99 2.44 -0.97 12.42
N ASP A 100 3.70 -0.97 12.78
CA ASP A 100 4.50 0.24 12.87
C ASP A 100 5.43 0.37 11.65
N ILE A 101 5.38 1.51 10.98
CA ILE A 101 6.31 1.90 9.93
C ILE A 101 6.90 3.26 10.31
N PHE A 102 8.17 3.28 10.68
CA PHE A 102 8.90 4.48 11.10
C PHE A 102 8.25 5.21 12.28
N ASN A 103 7.86 4.49 13.33
CA ASN A 103 7.13 5.00 14.50
C ASN A 103 5.78 5.67 14.13
N ASN A 104 5.16 5.23 13.04
CA ASN A 104 3.81 5.60 12.65
C ASN A 104 2.97 4.34 12.55
N THR A 105 1.86 4.31 13.28
CA THR A 105 0.97 3.15 13.33
C THR A 105 0.01 3.15 12.14
N TYR A 106 -0.04 2.03 11.43
CA TYR A 106 -0.99 1.78 10.35
C TYR A 106 -1.93 0.64 10.72
N LYS A 107 -3.23 0.91 10.73
CA LYS A 107 -4.26 -0.11 10.88
C LYS A 107 -4.51 -0.81 9.55
N ILE A 108 -4.55 -2.13 9.56
CA ILE A 108 -4.90 -2.94 8.40
C ILE A 108 -6.42 -3.08 8.31
N ILE A 109 -7.00 -2.67 7.20
CA ILE A 109 -8.44 -2.78 6.94
C ILE A 109 -8.63 -3.77 5.79
N SER A 110 -9.24 -4.93 6.08
CA SER A 110 -9.61 -5.87 5.01
C SER A 110 -10.78 -5.31 4.18
N THR A 111 -10.56 -5.25 2.87
CA THR A 111 -11.49 -4.68 1.88
C THR A 111 -11.70 -5.63 0.69
N PRO A 112 -12.26 -6.84 0.94
CA PRO A 112 -12.53 -7.79 -0.13
C PRO A 112 -13.51 -7.21 -1.15
N GLY A 113 -13.28 -7.52 -2.42
CA GLY A 113 -14.12 -7.05 -3.52
C GLY A 113 -13.37 -7.05 -4.84
N HIS A 114 -12.38 -6.21 -5.01
CA HIS A 114 -11.48 -6.22 -6.15
C HIS A 114 -10.70 -7.54 -6.22
N THR A 115 -9.95 -7.87 -5.16
CA THR A 115 -9.51 -9.24 -4.84
C THR A 115 -10.14 -9.68 -3.52
N VAL A 116 -10.14 -10.99 -3.22
CA VAL A 116 -10.70 -11.52 -1.97
C VAL A 116 -9.83 -11.14 -0.76
N GLN A 117 -8.51 -11.04 -0.96
CA GLN A 117 -7.55 -10.76 0.10
C GLN A 117 -7.05 -9.31 0.12
N HIS A 118 -7.78 -8.39 -0.54
CA HIS A 118 -7.41 -6.98 -0.60
C HIS A 118 -7.40 -6.34 0.81
N ILE A 119 -6.38 -5.54 1.08
CA ILE A 119 -6.25 -4.75 2.31
C ILE A 119 -5.94 -3.29 2.00
N CYS A 120 -6.35 -2.41 2.91
CA CYS A 120 -5.92 -1.02 2.92
C CYS A 120 -5.06 -0.75 4.16
N TYR A 121 -4.16 0.21 4.07
CA TYR A 121 -3.33 0.69 5.18
C TYR A 121 -3.81 2.07 5.62
N PHE A 122 -4.29 2.19 6.85
CA PHE A 122 -4.83 3.44 7.40
C PHE A 122 -3.98 3.98 8.55
N ASN A 123 -3.37 5.14 8.36
CA ASN A 123 -2.74 5.88 9.45
C ASN A 123 -3.77 6.86 10.05
N GLN A 124 -4.19 6.59 11.28
CA GLN A 124 -5.23 7.37 11.95
C GLN A 124 -4.73 8.76 12.39
N ASP A 125 -3.47 8.88 12.83
CA ASP A 125 -2.94 10.12 13.39
C ASP A 125 -2.87 11.25 12.35
N TYR A 126 -2.68 10.87 11.09
CA TYR A 126 -2.55 11.83 9.98
C TYR A 126 -3.65 11.70 8.94
N SER A 127 -4.65 10.84 9.20
CA SER A 127 -5.79 10.58 8.29
C SER A 127 -5.33 10.24 6.86
N ILE A 128 -4.39 9.30 6.73
CA ILE A 128 -3.85 8.85 5.43
C ILE A 128 -4.31 7.41 5.19
N LEU A 129 -4.91 7.16 4.02
CA LEU A 129 -5.37 5.84 3.58
C LEU A 129 -4.71 5.45 2.26
N PHE A 130 -4.00 4.34 2.23
CA PHE A 130 -3.60 3.67 0.99
C PHE A 130 -4.66 2.63 0.67
N ALA A 131 -5.52 2.96 -0.30
CA ALA A 131 -6.75 2.22 -0.59
C ALA A 131 -6.59 1.16 -1.68
N GLY A 132 -5.44 1.14 -2.40
CA GLY A 132 -5.26 0.27 -3.56
C GLY A 132 -6.46 0.38 -4.50
N ASP A 133 -6.92 -0.76 -5.00
CA ASP A 133 -8.03 -0.84 -5.95
C ASP A 133 -9.43 -0.97 -5.31
N THR A 134 -9.53 -0.68 -4.01
CA THR A 134 -10.86 -0.60 -3.37
C THR A 134 -11.55 0.72 -3.67
N LEU A 135 -10.84 1.86 -3.59
CA LEU A 135 -11.45 3.18 -3.73
C LEU A 135 -10.53 4.12 -4.52
N PHE A 136 -11.09 4.76 -5.54
CA PHE A 136 -10.46 5.82 -6.32
C PHE A 136 -11.14 7.17 -6.04
N SER A 137 -10.54 8.29 -6.51
CA SER A 137 -11.11 9.63 -6.30
C SER A 137 -12.54 9.79 -6.84
N LEU A 138 -12.89 9.11 -7.93
CA LEU A 138 -14.21 9.18 -8.56
C LEU A 138 -14.80 7.82 -8.90
N GLY A 139 -14.41 6.78 -8.16
CA GLY A 139 -14.88 5.42 -8.44
C GLY A 139 -14.26 4.37 -7.52
N CYS A 140 -14.30 3.16 -7.98
CA CYS A 140 -13.72 2.00 -7.30
C CYS A 140 -13.18 1.00 -8.33
N GLY A 141 -12.32 0.08 -7.89
CA GLY A 141 -11.80 -0.99 -8.73
C GLY A 141 -12.89 -1.94 -9.25
N ARG A 142 -12.55 -2.73 -10.25
CA ARG A 142 -13.40 -3.79 -10.75
C ARG A 142 -13.47 -4.94 -9.75
N MET A 143 -14.58 -5.68 -9.74
CA MET A 143 -14.72 -6.88 -8.93
C MET A 143 -14.23 -8.08 -9.75
N PHE A 144 -13.00 -8.51 -9.54
CA PHE A 144 -12.48 -9.69 -10.23
C PHE A 144 -12.76 -10.98 -9.46
N GLU A 145 -12.64 -10.96 -8.13
CA GLU A 145 -12.74 -12.16 -7.30
C GLU A 145 -13.88 -12.11 -6.29
N GLY A 146 -14.25 -10.91 -5.84
CA GLY A 146 -15.28 -10.73 -4.82
C GLY A 146 -16.71 -10.67 -5.36
N THR A 147 -17.66 -10.37 -4.49
CA THR A 147 -19.06 -10.14 -4.85
C THR A 147 -19.44 -8.68 -4.62
N PRO A 148 -20.51 -8.16 -5.27
CA PRO A 148 -21.02 -6.81 -5.01
C PRO A 148 -21.29 -6.53 -3.53
N GLU A 149 -21.81 -7.53 -2.81
CA GLU A 149 -22.14 -7.42 -1.39
C GLU A 149 -20.86 -7.25 -0.54
N LEU A 150 -19.82 -8.04 -0.81
CA LEU A 150 -18.52 -7.92 -0.12
C LEU A 150 -17.89 -6.57 -0.42
N PHE A 151 -17.91 -6.14 -1.67
CA PHE A 151 -17.33 -4.86 -2.06
C PHE A 151 -18.08 -3.68 -1.44
N LEU A 152 -19.43 -3.72 -1.41
CA LEU A 152 -20.24 -2.72 -0.74
C LEU A 152 -19.94 -2.65 0.78
N GLN A 153 -19.74 -3.80 1.42
CA GLN A 153 -19.31 -3.84 2.83
C GLN A 153 -17.95 -3.18 3.02
N SER A 154 -16.99 -3.42 2.13
CA SER A 154 -15.67 -2.81 2.14
C SER A 154 -15.74 -1.29 2.00
N LEU A 155 -16.46 -0.79 1.00
CA LEU A 155 -16.69 0.65 0.81
C LEU A 155 -17.43 1.27 2.02
N THR A 156 -18.36 0.53 2.64
CA THR A 156 -19.06 0.98 3.84
C THR A 156 -18.13 1.09 5.06
N LYS A 157 -17.11 0.23 5.16
CA LYS A 157 -16.07 0.36 6.19
C LYS A 157 -15.25 1.64 5.98
N LEU A 158 -14.78 1.88 4.74
CA LEU A 158 -13.98 3.07 4.42
C LEU A 158 -14.79 4.37 4.61
N LYS A 159 -16.08 4.37 4.29
CA LYS A 159 -16.97 5.52 4.53
C LYS A 159 -17.07 5.96 6.01
N LYS A 160 -16.72 5.09 6.96
CA LYS A 160 -16.73 5.41 8.40
C LYS A 160 -15.44 6.09 8.87
N LEU A 161 -14.41 6.15 8.04
CA LEU A 161 -13.17 6.87 8.34
C LEU A 161 -13.44 8.38 8.45
N PRO A 162 -12.55 9.14 9.11
CA PRO A 162 -12.66 10.59 9.19
C PRO A 162 -12.83 11.23 7.80
N LYS A 163 -13.64 12.29 7.71
CA LYS A 163 -13.94 12.94 6.41
C LYS A 163 -12.72 13.62 5.77
N GLU A 164 -11.74 13.98 6.57
CA GLU A 164 -10.46 14.55 6.17
C GLU A 164 -9.44 13.52 5.70
N THR A 165 -9.79 12.22 5.64
CA THR A 165 -8.88 11.16 5.19
C THR A 165 -8.49 11.38 3.72
N LEU A 166 -7.18 11.38 3.50
CA LEU A 166 -6.51 11.56 2.21
C LEU A 166 -6.12 10.21 1.63
#